data_89ebfb63ea28d9eb35cc6896a336278e
#
_entry.id   89ebfb63ea28d9eb35cc6896a336278e
#
_cell.length_a   1.000
_cell.length_b   1.000
_cell.length_c   1.000
_cell.angle_alpha   90.00
_cell.angle_beta   90.00
_cell.angle_gamma   90.00
#
_symmetry.space_group_name_H-M   'P 1'
#
loop_
_entity.id
_entity.type
_entity.pdbx_description
1 polymer ?
#
loop_
_entity_poly.entity_id
_entity_poly.type
_entity_poly.pdbx_seq_one_letter_code
_entity_poly.pdbx_strand_id
1 'polypeptide(L)'
;MSASAAPPHRGKSQVDDSSLLKSWLRVLLVWAALAFVVCAIVFVPSMLRAYAVLLHFADPNATGPLLRFETHPVRTEDVLIPTPDGPLRARLYIPVGVKHPKGMVAVHGIHHLGMDEPRLVSFARAVAGSGLEVLTPQIDSLADYHVDKDSIPMIGESSAWLDDRLGDHKVTVTGISFAGGLSLMAAVNGQYASHMRALVLMGAYDDLARVSRFLATGVQELPDGTSEPHPAHDYGASVFVYAHLSQFFPAGDLDAAHEALRDWLWEEPDEAKVAMEKLGPPARETMDALLNRRIDEVRPRILSAIQADEAELAAISPHGHMDGLRVPVYILHGSGDKIIPPAESLWLAKDIPHVEVRDLLITKAFSHVDPEKDATLGEELKLVKFVGDVLRAAN
;
A
#
# COMPACT_ATOMS: atom_id res chain seq x y z
N MET A 1 -8.61 -101.33 16.78
CA MET A 1 -9.03 -100.49 15.65
C MET A 1 -9.38 -99.15 16.24
N SER A 2 -8.44 -98.19 16.10
CA SER A 2 -8.58 -96.86 16.70
C SER A 2 -8.82 -95.86 15.56
N ALA A 3 -9.93 -95.17 15.57
CA ALA A 3 -10.27 -94.09 14.63
C ALA A 3 -9.81 -92.74 15.17
N SER A 4 -8.83 -92.16 14.50
CA SER A 4 -8.32 -90.80 14.78
C SER A 4 -9.33 -89.78 14.20
N ALA A 5 -9.85 -88.93 15.05
CA ALA A 5 -10.68 -87.77 14.67
C ALA A 5 -9.79 -86.57 14.31
N ALA A 6 -9.97 -86.03 13.11
CA ALA A 6 -9.32 -84.78 12.68
C ALA A 6 -9.91 -83.56 13.34
N PRO A 7 -9.12 -82.48 13.67
CA PRO A 7 -9.61 -81.29 14.29
C PRO A 7 -10.38 -80.36 13.30
N PRO A 8 -11.35 -79.56 13.78
CA PRO A 8 -12.15 -78.70 12.92
C PRO A 8 -11.33 -77.49 12.37
N HIS A 9 -11.43 -77.23 11.06
CA HIS A 9 -10.88 -76.07 10.40
C HIS A 9 -11.55 -74.81 10.95
N ARG A 10 -10.81 -73.92 11.65
CA ARG A 10 -11.19 -72.53 11.95
C ARG A 10 -11.24 -71.77 10.63
N GLY A 11 -12.43 -71.45 10.18
CA GLY A 11 -12.64 -70.52 9.07
C GLY A 11 -12.07 -69.14 9.49
N LYS A 12 -11.09 -68.66 8.74
CA LYS A 12 -10.67 -67.26 8.80
C LYS A 12 -11.84 -66.41 8.26
N SER A 13 -12.45 -65.61 9.11
CA SER A 13 -13.39 -64.59 8.64
C SER A 13 -12.62 -63.64 7.73
N GLN A 14 -12.86 -63.70 6.41
CA GLN A 14 -12.42 -62.67 5.47
C GLN A 14 -13.18 -61.39 5.87
N VAL A 15 -12.46 -60.47 6.47
CA VAL A 15 -12.98 -59.10 6.65
C VAL A 15 -13.11 -58.52 5.25
N ASP A 16 -14.31 -58.14 4.87
CA ASP A 16 -14.62 -57.62 3.55
C ASP A 16 -13.93 -56.23 3.41
N ASP A 17 -12.77 -56.22 2.77
CA ASP A 17 -11.94 -55.02 2.53
C ASP A 17 -12.74 -53.91 1.84
N SER A 18 -13.80 -54.25 1.09
CA SER A 18 -14.67 -53.29 0.42
C SER A 18 -15.55 -52.52 1.42
N SER A 19 -15.93 -53.13 2.54
CA SER A 19 -16.71 -52.49 3.61
C SER A 19 -15.87 -51.55 4.44
N LEU A 20 -14.62 -51.90 4.71
CA LEU A 20 -13.64 -51.04 5.40
C LEU A 20 -13.31 -49.82 4.52
N LEU A 21 -13.04 -50.00 3.23
CA LEU A 21 -12.76 -48.91 2.30
C LEU A 21 -13.91 -47.91 2.23
N LYS A 22 -15.17 -48.40 2.14
CA LYS A 22 -16.37 -47.55 2.16
C LYS A 22 -16.53 -46.76 3.46
N SER A 23 -16.20 -47.37 4.60
CA SER A 23 -16.26 -46.67 5.92
C SER A 23 -15.20 -45.58 6.00
N TRP A 24 -13.96 -45.81 5.57
CA TRP A 24 -12.91 -44.81 5.50
C TRP A 24 -13.25 -43.65 4.55
N LEU A 25 -13.83 -43.95 3.38
CA LEU A 25 -14.29 -42.94 2.43
C LEU A 25 -15.37 -42.02 3.03
N ARG A 26 -16.32 -42.58 3.78
CA ARG A 26 -17.34 -41.77 4.50
C ARG A 26 -16.73 -40.90 5.56
N VAL A 27 -15.78 -41.40 6.33
CA VAL A 27 -15.07 -40.61 7.33
C VAL A 27 -14.29 -39.44 6.68
N LEU A 28 -13.56 -39.70 5.59
CA LEU A 28 -12.87 -38.65 4.83
C LEU A 28 -13.81 -37.60 4.26
N LEU A 29 -14.97 -38.01 3.73
CA LEU A 29 -15.97 -37.07 3.22
C LEU A 29 -16.58 -36.21 4.33
N VAL A 30 -16.81 -36.78 5.51
CA VAL A 30 -17.29 -35.99 6.68
C VAL A 30 -16.23 -34.98 7.11
N TRP A 31 -14.97 -35.37 7.22
CA TRP A 31 -13.89 -34.44 7.55
C TRP A 31 -13.69 -33.36 6.50
N ALA A 32 -13.78 -33.72 5.19
CA ALA A 32 -13.71 -32.76 4.09
C ALA A 32 -14.88 -31.75 4.14
N ALA A 33 -16.10 -32.24 4.40
CA ALA A 33 -17.27 -31.37 4.56
C ALA A 33 -17.13 -30.45 5.80
N LEU A 34 -16.65 -30.99 6.92
CA LEU A 34 -16.40 -30.19 8.12
C LEU A 34 -15.34 -29.11 7.89
N ALA A 35 -14.23 -29.48 7.25
CA ALA A 35 -13.18 -28.55 6.87
C ALA A 35 -13.70 -27.47 5.91
N PHE A 36 -14.51 -27.84 4.93
CA PHE A 36 -15.16 -26.88 4.03
C PHE A 36 -16.08 -25.90 4.79
N VAL A 37 -16.91 -26.41 5.72
CA VAL A 37 -17.79 -25.56 6.54
C VAL A 37 -16.97 -24.61 7.41
N VAL A 38 -15.90 -25.09 8.06
CA VAL A 38 -15.00 -24.24 8.88
C VAL A 38 -14.34 -23.20 7.99
N CYS A 39 -13.81 -23.57 6.82
CA CYS A 39 -13.26 -22.61 5.87
C CYS A 39 -14.32 -21.57 5.45
N ALA A 40 -15.53 -21.98 5.12
CA ALA A 40 -16.61 -21.07 4.75
C ALA A 40 -16.92 -20.07 5.87
N ILE A 41 -17.05 -20.54 7.11
CA ILE A 41 -17.33 -19.66 8.28
C ILE A 41 -16.21 -18.65 8.50
N VAL A 42 -14.97 -19.01 8.27
CA VAL A 42 -13.81 -18.13 8.52
C VAL A 42 -13.57 -17.16 7.35
N PHE A 43 -13.65 -17.64 6.11
CA PHE A 43 -13.25 -16.85 4.94
C PHE A 43 -14.39 -16.05 4.31
N VAL A 44 -15.60 -16.58 4.25
CA VAL A 44 -16.72 -15.89 3.59
C VAL A 44 -17.04 -14.55 4.22
N PRO A 45 -17.13 -14.39 5.56
CA PRO A 45 -17.42 -13.08 6.16
C PRO A 45 -16.34 -12.04 5.83
N SER A 46 -15.06 -12.42 5.87
CA SER A 46 -13.99 -11.47 5.52
C SER A 46 -14.01 -11.06 4.04
N MET A 47 -14.36 -11.97 3.15
CA MET A 47 -14.52 -11.67 1.72
C MET A 47 -15.75 -10.78 1.45
N LEU A 48 -16.88 -11.01 2.13
CA LEU A 48 -18.06 -10.15 2.01
C LEU A 48 -17.76 -8.74 2.52
N ARG A 49 -17.06 -8.63 3.66
CA ARG A 49 -16.61 -7.35 4.21
C ARG A 49 -15.62 -6.65 3.28
N ALA A 50 -14.65 -7.38 2.74
CA ALA A 50 -13.70 -6.86 1.76
C ALA A 50 -14.40 -6.32 0.50
N TYR A 51 -15.37 -7.07 -0.01
CA TYR A 51 -16.18 -6.63 -1.15
C TYR A 51 -16.99 -5.37 -0.82
N ALA A 52 -17.55 -5.28 0.39
CA ALA A 52 -18.25 -4.07 0.85
C ALA A 52 -17.30 -2.85 0.95
N VAL A 53 -16.08 -3.05 1.44
CA VAL A 53 -15.04 -1.99 1.47
C VAL A 53 -14.71 -1.52 0.06
N LEU A 54 -14.46 -2.43 -0.87
CA LEU A 54 -14.13 -2.09 -2.26
C LEU A 54 -15.29 -1.37 -2.97
N LEU A 55 -16.54 -1.79 -2.72
CA LEU A 55 -17.72 -1.12 -3.28
C LEU A 55 -17.85 0.32 -2.76
N HIS A 56 -17.70 0.54 -1.44
CA HIS A 56 -17.78 1.88 -0.86
C HIS A 56 -16.58 2.76 -1.23
N PHE A 57 -15.42 2.16 -1.45
CA PHE A 57 -14.27 2.91 -1.95
C PHE A 57 -14.49 3.38 -3.39
N ALA A 58 -15.02 2.51 -4.27
CA ALA A 58 -15.31 2.84 -5.65
C ALA A 58 -16.51 3.80 -5.82
N ASP A 59 -17.53 3.67 -4.96
CA ASP A 59 -18.71 4.55 -4.91
C ASP A 59 -19.14 4.78 -3.44
N PRO A 60 -18.78 5.94 -2.86
CA PRO A 60 -19.17 6.28 -1.50
C PRO A 60 -20.68 6.33 -1.25
N ASN A 61 -21.49 6.43 -2.31
CA ASN A 61 -22.95 6.44 -2.25
C ASN A 61 -23.58 5.07 -2.54
N ALA A 62 -22.76 4.03 -2.74
CA ALA A 62 -23.25 2.68 -2.98
C ALA A 62 -24.20 2.22 -1.87
N THR A 63 -25.30 1.58 -2.25
CA THR A 63 -26.30 1.05 -1.31
C THR A 63 -26.67 -0.38 -1.68
N GLY A 64 -27.10 -1.17 -0.71
CA GLY A 64 -27.54 -2.53 -0.96
C GLY A 64 -27.67 -3.35 0.33
N PRO A 65 -28.30 -4.53 0.27
CA PRO A 65 -28.46 -5.39 1.45
C PRO A 65 -27.12 -5.76 2.10
N LEU A 66 -26.11 -6.14 1.29
CA LEU A 66 -24.78 -6.49 1.77
C LEU A 66 -24.16 -5.34 2.56
N LEU A 67 -24.17 -4.11 1.99
CA LEU A 67 -23.59 -2.95 2.61
C LEU A 67 -24.26 -2.60 3.94
N ARG A 68 -25.56 -2.80 4.05
CA ARG A 68 -26.30 -2.57 5.32
C ARG A 68 -25.88 -3.52 6.46
N PHE A 69 -25.42 -4.73 6.12
CA PHE A 69 -25.01 -5.72 7.12
C PHE A 69 -23.51 -5.65 7.43
N GLU A 70 -22.68 -5.30 6.44
CA GLU A 70 -21.23 -5.37 6.56
C GLU A 70 -20.59 -4.01 6.86
N THR A 71 -21.39 -2.91 6.97
CA THR A 71 -20.84 -1.58 7.22
C THR A 71 -21.47 -0.87 8.40
N HIS A 72 -20.64 -0.11 9.11
CA HIS A 72 -21.00 0.77 10.20
C HIS A 72 -21.06 2.23 9.73
N PRO A 73 -21.96 3.08 10.28
CA PRO A 73 -21.84 4.51 10.12
C PRO A 73 -20.48 5.00 10.66
N VAL A 74 -19.90 5.99 10.01
CA VAL A 74 -18.57 6.54 10.37
C VAL A 74 -18.72 8.00 10.76
N ARG A 75 -18.27 8.36 11.95
CA ARG A 75 -18.04 9.76 12.36
C ARG A 75 -16.57 10.12 12.18
N THR A 76 -16.29 11.39 11.93
CA THR A 76 -14.93 11.93 11.81
C THR A 76 -14.64 12.92 12.91
N GLU A 77 -13.35 12.99 13.29
CA GLU A 77 -12.84 13.89 14.33
C GLU A 77 -11.42 14.31 13.95
N ASP A 78 -11.16 15.61 13.85
CA ASP A 78 -9.81 16.12 13.67
C ASP A 78 -9.11 16.14 15.02
N VAL A 79 -7.86 15.67 15.06
CA VAL A 79 -7.05 15.52 16.27
C VAL A 79 -5.64 16.09 16.06
N LEU A 80 -4.98 16.37 17.16
CA LEU A 80 -3.55 16.74 17.18
C LEU A 80 -2.79 15.64 17.92
N ILE A 81 -1.85 15.01 17.24
CA ILE A 81 -0.94 14.01 17.81
C ILE A 81 0.26 14.76 18.37
N PRO A 82 0.55 14.64 19.67
CA PRO A 82 1.77 15.22 20.22
C PRO A 82 2.99 14.46 19.70
N THR A 83 3.92 15.17 19.08
CA THR A 83 5.21 14.61 18.64
C THR A 83 6.37 15.46 19.18
N PRO A 84 7.61 14.96 19.22
CA PRO A 84 8.77 15.73 19.65
C PRO A 84 8.99 17.03 18.87
N ASP A 85 8.63 17.03 17.57
CA ASP A 85 8.83 18.16 16.66
C ASP A 85 7.61 19.11 16.59
N GLY A 86 6.61 18.87 17.43
CA GLY A 86 5.38 19.66 17.48
C GLY A 86 4.12 18.84 17.18
N PRO A 87 2.93 19.44 17.29
CA PRO A 87 1.69 18.72 17.11
C PRO A 87 1.45 18.38 15.64
N LEU A 88 1.28 17.10 15.34
CA LEU A 88 0.91 16.57 14.03
C LEU A 88 -0.61 16.56 13.88
N ARG A 89 -1.12 17.21 12.85
CA ARG A 89 -2.55 17.17 12.51
C ARG A 89 -2.93 15.78 11.97
N ALA A 90 -4.09 15.28 12.36
CA ALA A 90 -4.62 14.02 11.82
C ALA A 90 -6.14 14.01 11.87
N ARG A 91 -6.75 13.10 11.11
CA ARG A 91 -8.19 12.85 11.15
C ARG A 91 -8.47 11.41 11.53
N LEU A 92 -9.36 11.23 12.50
CA LEU A 92 -9.92 9.94 12.90
C LEU A 92 -11.22 9.67 12.14
N TYR A 93 -11.39 8.43 11.71
CA TYR A 93 -12.62 7.86 11.18
C TYR A 93 -13.06 6.75 12.11
N ILE A 94 -14.13 6.97 12.86
CA ILE A 94 -14.55 6.14 13.99
C ILE A 94 -15.82 5.40 13.63
N PRO A 95 -15.83 4.05 13.62
CA PRO A 95 -17.02 3.24 13.34
C PRO A 95 -18.01 3.34 14.50
N VAL A 96 -19.24 3.76 14.22
CA VAL A 96 -20.28 3.93 15.24
C VAL A 96 -20.86 2.56 15.62
N GLY A 97 -20.92 2.30 16.94
CA GLY A 97 -21.48 1.06 17.47
C GLY A 97 -20.49 -0.09 17.65
N VAL A 98 -19.22 0.07 17.24
CA VAL A 98 -18.15 -0.90 17.53
C VAL A 98 -17.51 -0.57 18.88
N LYS A 99 -17.49 -1.55 19.80
CA LYS A 99 -17.06 -1.30 21.20
C LYS A 99 -15.54 -1.30 21.38
N HIS A 100 -14.79 -2.06 20.64
CA HIS A 100 -13.33 -2.17 20.76
C HIS A 100 -12.75 -2.31 19.35
N PRO A 101 -12.79 -1.22 18.53
CA PRO A 101 -12.26 -1.27 17.19
C PRO A 101 -10.75 -1.53 17.24
N LYS A 102 -10.24 -2.27 16.25
CA LYS A 102 -8.80 -2.30 15.96
C LYS A 102 -8.43 -1.10 15.13
N GLY A 103 -7.14 -0.73 15.12
CA GLY A 103 -6.64 0.47 14.47
C GLY A 103 -5.99 0.25 13.13
N MET A 104 -6.16 1.24 12.25
CA MET A 104 -5.38 1.38 11.03
C MET A 104 -4.89 2.83 10.87
N VAL A 105 -3.60 3.02 10.65
CA VAL A 105 -3.05 4.29 10.18
C VAL A 105 -2.98 4.23 8.66
N ALA A 106 -3.63 5.15 7.95
CA ALA A 106 -3.56 5.26 6.50
C ALA A 106 -2.80 6.54 6.12
N VAL A 107 -1.61 6.37 5.58
CA VAL A 107 -0.67 7.45 5.24
C VAL A 107 -0.84 7.80 3.77
N HIS A 108 -1.11 9.09 3.50
CA HIS A 108 -1.29 9.59 2.14
C HIS A 108 0.03 9.59 1.34
N GLY A 109 -0.10 9.47 0.01
CA GLY A 109 1.02 9.70 -0.91
C GLY A 109 1.34 11.19 -1.09
N ILE A 110 2.18 11.50 -2.07
CA ILE A 110 2.46 12.90 -2.44
C ILE A 110 1.23 13.51 -3.13
N HIS A 111 0.62 14.49 -2.50
CA HIS A 111 -0.52 15.25 -3.05
C HIS A 111 -0.82 16.47 -2.16
N HIS A 112 -0.99 17.66 -2.75
CA HIS A 112 -1.17 18.92 -2.01
C HIS A 112 -2.33 18.93 -1.00
N LEU A 113 -3.36 18.12 -1.20
CA LEU A 113 -4.47 17.98 -0.25
C LEU A 113 -4.13 17.10 0.98
N GLY A 114 -3.04 16.34 0.96
CA GLY A 114 -2.61 15.50 2.08
C GLY A 114 -3.73 14.62 2.61
N MET A 115 -4.07 14.74 3.91
CA MET A 115 -5.15 13.97 4.54
C MET A 115 -6.55 14.29 4.02
N ASP A 116 -6.72 15.39 3.29
CA ASP A 116 -7.98 15.82 2.68
C ASP A 116 -8.15 15.32 1.22
N GLU A 117 -7.19 14.60 0.68
CA GLU A 117 -7.27 14.02 -0.67
C GLU A 117 -8.51 13.11 -0.77
N PRO A 118 -9.43 13.36 -1.75
CA PRO A 118 -10.74 12.70 -1.79
C PRO A 118 -10.69 11.17 -1.84
N ARG A 119 -9.69 10.56 -2.51
CA ARG A 119 -9.56 9.10 -2.58
C ARG A 119 -9.11 8.52 -1.25
N LEU A 120 -8.19 9.19 -0.54
CA LEU A 120 -7.82 8.80 0.82
C LEU A 120 -9.01 8.90 1.78
N VAL A 121 -9.79 9.98 1.70
CA VAL A 121 -11.01 10.17 2.52
C VAL A 121 -12.01 9.04 2.24
N SER A 122 -12.24 8.68 0.96
CA SER A 122 -13.12 7.58 0.57
C SER A 122 -12.60 6.24 1.07
N PHE A 123 -11.30 5.97 0.91
CA PHE A 123 -10.64 4.77 1.43
C PHE A 123 -10.77 4.66 2.96
N ALA A 124 -10.41 5.71 3.69
CA ALA A 124 -10.47 5.71 5.15
C ALA A 124 -11.91 5.51 5.66
N ARG A 125 -12.91 6.13 5.02
CA ARG A 125 -14.32 5.91 5.35
C ARG A 125 -14.77 4.48 5.07
N ALA A 126 -14.40 3.90 3.92
CA ALA A 126 -14.76 2.54 3.54
C ALA A 126 -14.15 1.52 4.51
N VAL A 127 -12.88 1.69 4.86
CA VAL A 127 -12.19 0.84 5.84
C VAL A 127 -12.78 1.02 7.24
N ALA A 128 -13.05 2.26 7.68
CA ALA A 128 -13.68 2.50 8.97
C ALA A 128 -15.11 1.90 9.02
N GLY A 129 -15.83 1.96 7.92
CA GLY A 129 -17.12 1.29 7.78
C GLY A 129 -17.06 -0.22 8.03
N SER A 130 -15.93 -0.86 7.79
CA SER A 130 -15.73 -2.30 8.10
C SER A 130 -15.53 -2.62 9.59
N GLY A 131 -15.45 -1.60 10.44
CA GLY A 131 -15.34 -1.73 11.90
C GLY A 131 -13.95 -1.41 12.48
N LEU A 132 -13.01 -0.92 11.66
CA LEU A 132 -11.71 -0.43 12.12
C LEU A 132 -11.78 1.06 12.48
N GLU A 133 -11.02 1.52 13.49
CA GLU A 133 -10.78 2.95 13.68
C GLU A 133 -9.58 3.36 12.80
N VAL A 134 -9.79 4.31 11.89
CA VAL A 134 -8.77 4.71 10.92
C VAL A 134 -8.25 6.10 11.26
N LEU A 135 -6.95 6.27 11.28
CA LEU A 135 -6.25 7.55 11.46
C LEU A 135 -5.54 7.92 10.17
N THR A 136 -5.76 9.15 9.67
CA THR A 136 -5.01 9.71 8.55
C THR A 136 -4.19 10.90 9.03
N PRO A 137 -2.86 10.76 9.24
CA PRO A 137 -2.00 11.87 9.60
C PRO A 137 -1.76 12.80 8.40
N GLN A 138 -1.61 14.10 8.67
CA GLN A 138 -1.19 15.11 7.70
C GLN A 138 0.33 15.22 7.73
N ILE A 139 1.02 14.70 6.74
CA ILE A 139 2.47 14.80 6.59
C ILE A 139 2.75 15.92 5.59
N ASP A 140 3.12 17.08 6.11
CA ASP A 140 3.19 18.30 5.29
C ASP A 140 4.26 18.22 4.19
N SER A 141 5.38 17.54 4.41
CA SER A 141 6.38 17.32 3.35
C SER A 141 5.84 16.48 2.20
N LEU A 142 5.11 15.40 2.48
CA LEU A 142 4.43 14.62 1.43
C LEU A 142 3.34 15.44 0.73
N ALA A 143 2.64 16.29 1.47
CA ALA A 143 1.66 17.20 0.88
C ALA A 143 2.33 18.26 -0.01
N ASP A 144 3.56 18.64 0.28
CA ASP A 144 4.39 19.52 -0.57
C ASP A 144 5.31 18.74 -1.51
N TYR A 145 4.93 17.52 -1.91
CA TYR A 145 5.65 16.67 -2.88
C TYR A 145 7.10 16.34 -2.53
N HIS A 146 7.47 16.41 -1.24
CA HIS A 146 8.80 16.03 -0.75
C HIS A 146 8.74 14.67 -0.06
N VAL A 147 9.58 13.76 -0.52
CA VAL A 147 9.79 12.45 0.13
C VAL A 147 11.08 12.56 0.93
N ASP A 148 10.97 12.68 2.25
CA ASP A 148 12.10 12.95 3.14
C ASP A 148 12.12 12.03 4.38
N LYS A 149 13.25 12.08 5.09
CA LYS A 149 13.46 11.28 6.30
C LYS A 149 12.58 11.72 7.48
N ASP A 150 12.13 12.98 7.50
CA ASP A 150 11.39 13.55 8.63
C ASP A 150 9.94 13.05 8.64
N SER A 151 9.44 12.53 7.50
CA SER A 151 8.17 11.81 7.39
C SER A 151 8.17 10.48 8.16
N ILE A 152 9.33 9.81 8.30
CA ILE A 152 9.44 8.48 8.92
C ILE A 152 9.00 8.48 10.40
N PRO A 153 9.52 9.38 11.28
CA PRO A 153 9.05 9.46 12.65
C PRO A 153 7.57 9.85 12.76
N MET A 154 7.04 10.71 11.86
CA MET A 154 5.63 11.10 11.88
C MET A 154 4.70 9.89 11.68
N ILE A 155 5.07 8.94 10.80
CA ILE A 155 4.35 7.67 10.61
C ILE A 155 4.45 6.81 11.88
N GLY A 156 5.63 6.71 12.47
CA GLY A 156 5.87 5.95 13.69
C GLY A 156 5.07 6.49 14.88
N GLU A 157 5.14 7.79 15.14
CA GLU A 157 4.40 8.46 16.21
C GLU A 157 2.88 8.36 16.03
N SER A 158 2.39 8.44 14.79
CA SER A 158 0.97 8.22 14.48
C SER A 158 0.53 6.81 14.84
N SER A 159 1.39 5.82 14.60
CA SER A 159 1.13 4.43 14.93
C SER A 159 1.12 4.18 16.43
N ALA A 160 2.07 4.75 17.16
CA ALA A 160 2.15 4.68 18.61
C ALA A 160 0.94 5.36 19.26
N TRP A 161 0.60 6.57 18.80
CA TRP A 161 -0.53 7.32 19.35
C TRP A 161 -1.87 6.58 19.18
N LEU A 162 -2.11 5.97 18.00
CA LEU A 162 -3.35 5.23 17.77
C LEU A 162 -3.38 3.92 18.55
N ASP A 163 -2.24 3.24 18.71
CA ASP A 163 -2.09 2.04 19.53
C ASP A 163 -2.43 2.33 21.00
N ASP A 164 -1.80 3.36 21.59
CA ASP A 164 -2.07 3.82 22.96
C ASP A 164 -3.55 4.18 23.16
N ARG A 165 -4.12 4.91 22.20
CA ARG A 165 -5.55 5.29 22.24
C ARG A 165 -6.48 4.10 22.26
N LEU A 166 -6.11 3.02 21.59
CA LEU A 166 -6.93 1.79 21.49
C LEU A 166 -6.61 0.75 22.57
N GLY A 167 -5.65 1.02 23.46
CA GLY A 167 -5.29 0.16 24.60
C GLY A 167 -4.31 -0.96 24.26
N ASP A 168 -3.23 -0.63 23.59
CA ASP A 168 -2.09 -1.51 23.27
C ASP A 168 -2.47 -2.72 22.40
N HIS A 169 -3.21 -2.49 21.33
CA HIS A 169 -3.66 -3.54 20.41
C HIS A 169 -2.83 -3.68 19.13
N LYS A 170 -1.79 -2.88 18.98
CA LYS A 170 -1.02 -2.70 17.74
C LYS A 170 -1.92 -2.36 16.55
N VAL A 171 -1.46 -1.48 15.69
CA VAL A 171 -2.23 -0.99 14.55
C VAL A 171 -1.69 -1.53 13.23
N THR A 172 -2.55 -1.63 12.23
CA THR A 172 -2.12 -1.86 10.86
C THR A 172 -1.74 -0.52 10.25
N VAL A 173 -0.60 -0.45 9.54
CA VAL A 173 -0.19 0.75 8.82
C VAL A 173 -0.34 0.52 7.33
N THR A 174 -1.10 1.39 6.66
CA THR A 174 -1.25 1.38 5.20
C THR A 174 -0.49 2.57 4.64
N GLY A 175 0.58 2.30 3.91
CA GLY A 175 1.35 3.31 3.18
C GLY A 175 0.94 3.34 1.71
N ILE A 176 0.45 4.49 1.24
CA ILE A 176 -0.01 4.67 -0.14
C ILE A 176 1.09 5.35 -0.95
N SER A 177 1.45 4.79 -2.11
CA SER A 177 2.44 5.38 -3.01
C SER A 177 3.79 5.56 -2.30
N PHE A 178 4.41 6.73 -2.36
CA PHE A 178 5.69 7.03 -1.70
C PHE A 178 5.65 6.83 -0.17
N ALA A 179 4.50 7.01 0.48
CA ALA A 179 4.38 6.72 1.91
C ALA A 179 4.57 5.23 2.24
N GLY A 180 4.45 4.33 1.27
CA GLY A 180 4.68 2.89 1.47
C GLY A 180 6.12 2.55 1.83
N GLY A 181 7.09 3.10 1.09
CA GLY A 181 8.51 2.94 1.40
C GLY A 181 8.88 3.56 2.75
N LEU A 182 8.38 4.78 3.03
CA LEU A 182 8.60 5.44 4.33
C LEU A 182 7.97 4.67 5.50
N SER A 183 6.82 4.02 5.29
CA SER A 183 6.18 3.16 6.29
C SER A 183 7.02 1.92 6.60
N LEU A 184 7.70 1.34 5.61
CA LEU A 184 8.67 0.27 5.80
C LEU A 184 9.87 0.76 6.64
N MET A 185 10.42 1.93 6.32
CA MET A 185 11.51 2.53 7.07
C MET A 185 11.11 2.81 8.53
N ALA A 186 9.88 3.24 8.79
CA ALA A 186 9.35 3.38 10.15
C ALA A 186 9.24 2.01 10.86
N ALA A 187 8.83 0.95 10.15
CA ALA A 187 8.65 -0.39 10.72
C ALA A 187 9.96 -1.14 11.00
N VAL A 188 11.07 -0.75 10.38
CA VAL A 188 12.40 -1.29 10.73
C VAL A 188 12.92 -0.68 12.04
N ASN A 189 12.47 0.52 12.39
CA ASN A 189 12.80 1.13 13.67
C ASN A 189 12.09 0.39 14.81
N GLY A 190 12.87 -0.26 15.68
CA GLY A 190 12.36 -1.10 16.77
C GLY A 190 11.42 -0.37 17.74
N GLN A 191 11.55 0.94 17.90
CA GLN A 191 10.66 1.77 18.70
C GLN A 191 9.24 1.74 18.13
N TYR A 192 9.08 1.99 16.82
CA TYR A 192 7.79 2.08 16.16
C TYR A 192 7.21 0.71 15.78
N ALA A 193 8.07 -0.25 15.43
CA ALA A 193 7.66 -1.61 15.09
C ALA A 193 6.85 -2.30 16.21
N SER A 194 7.10 -1.95 17.48
CA SER A 194 6.37 -2.48 18.64
C SER A 194 4.86 -2.14 18.60
N HIS A 195 4.49 -1.04 17.96
CA HIS A 195 3.11 -0.54 17.82
C HIS A 195 2.44 -1.04 16.53
N MET A 196 3.20 -1.68 15.62
CA MET A 196 2.70 -2.11 14.33
C MET A 196 2.35 -3.60 14.33
N ARG A 197 1.14 -3.92 13.86
CA ARG A 197 0.61 -5.28 13.69
C ARG A 197 0.95 -5.85 12.32
N ALA A 198 0.74 -5.05 11.29
CA ALA A 198 1.00 -5.37 9.89
C ALA A 198 1.21 -4.10 9.07
N LEU A 199 1.89 -4.25 7.93
CA LEU A 199 2.01 -3.21 6.90
C LEU A 199 1.19 -3.60 5.68
N VAL A 200 0.52 -2.64 5.07
CA VAL A 200 -0.14 -2.75 3.77
C VAL A 200 0.46 -1.70 2.85
N LEU A 201 1.13 -2.13 1.81
CA LEU A 201 1.82 -1.28 0.87
C LEU A 201 1.01 -1.22 -0.42
N MET A 202 0.57 -0.02 -0.80
CA MET A 202 -0.23 0.19 -2.00
C MET A 202 0.57 1.04 -3.00
N GLY A 203 1.11 0.41 -4.05
CA GLY A 203 1.94 1.08 -5.04
C GLY A 203 3.23 1.65 -4.45
N ALA A 204 3.91 0.90 -3.56
CA ALA A 204 5.08 1.36 -2.84
C ALA A 204 6.38 1.16 -3.63
N TYR A 205 7.39 1.96 -3.31
CA TYR A 205 8.76 1.83 -3.84
C TYR A 205 9.65 1.03 -2.88
N ASP A 206 10.69 0.44 -3.46
CA ASP A 206 11.81 -0.18 -2.76
C ASP A 206 13.06 0.73 -2.80
N ASP A 207 13.36 1.31 -3.97
CA ASP A 207 14.51 2.19 -4.19
C ASP A 207 14.10 3.47 -4.88
N LEU A 208 14.22 4.61 -4.17
CA LEU A 208 13.78 5.91 -4.67
C LEU A 208 14.65 6.41 -5.84
N ALA A 209 15.93 6.07 -5.87
CA ALA A 209 16.80 6.41 -7.01
C ALA A 209 16.38 5.64 -8.28
N ARG A 210 15.97 4.36 -8.14
CA ARG A 210 15.46 3.53 -9.24
C ARG A 210 14.13 4.07 -9.76
N VAL A 211 13.20 4.45 -8.87
CA VAL A 211 11.94 5.10 -9.25
C VAL A 211 12.22 6.43 -9.97
N SER A 212 13.13 7.25 -9.46
CA SER A 212 13.49 8.54 -10.10
C SER A 212 14.09 8.33 -11.50
N ARG A 213 14.92 7.30 -11.69
CA ARG A 213 15.42 6.91 -13.02
C ARG A 213 14.29 6.45 -13.94
N PHE A 214 13.36 5.66 -13.43
CA PHE A 214 12.16 5.25 -14.17
C PHE A 214 11.34 6.46 -14.64
N LEU A 215 11.06 7.41 -13.74
CA LEU A 215 10.30 8.63 -14.08
C LEU A 215 11.00 9.48 -15.16
N ALA A 216 12.33 9.46 -15.20
CA ALA A 216 13.10 10.17 -16.21
C ALA A 216 13.19 9.43 -17.56
N THR A 217 13.16 8.10 -17.57
CA THR A 217 13.50 7.28 -18.76
C THR A 217 12.34 6.48 -19.34
N GLY A 218 11.28 6.20 -18.54
CA GLY A 218 10.23 5.28 -18.94
C GLY A 218 10.71 3.82 -19.03
N VAL A 219 11.73 3.45 -18.26
CA VAL A 219 12.27 2.08 -18.21
C VAL A 219 12.28 1.59 -16.78
N GLN A 220 11.63 0.46 -16.51
CA GLN A 220 11.69 -0.21 -15.21
C GLN A 220 12.77 -1.29 -15.19
N GLU A 221 13.44 -1.43 -14.04
CA GLU A 221 14.47 -2.43 -13.79
C GLU A 221 13.90 -3.56 -12.95
N LEU A 222 14.03 -4.82 -13.39
CA LEU A 222 13.50 -6.01 -12.73
C LEU A 222 14.56 -6.66 -11.81
N PRO A 223 14.14 -7.40 -10.77
CA PRO A 223 15.07 -8.06 -9.84
C PRO A 223 15.97 -9.14 -10.44
N ASP A 224 15.69 -9.60 -11.65
CA ASP A 224 16.53 -10.54 -12.41
C ASP A 224 17.67 -9.87 -13.19
N GLY A 225 17.75 -8.53 -13.12
CA GLY A 225 18.75 -7.71 -13.82
C GLY A 225 18.34 -7.31 -15.23
N THR A 226 17.14 -7.66 -15.67
CA THR A 226 16.60 -7.18 -16.95
C THR A 226 15.92 -5.82 -16.79
N SER A 227 15.72 -5.13 -17.91
CA SER A 227 15.00 -3.86 -17.97
C SER A 227 14.00 -3.89 -19.10
N GLU A 228 12.84 -3.29 -18.90
CA GLU A 228 11.81 -3.21 -19.92
C GLU A 228 11.14 -1.84 -19.98
N PRO A 229 10.67 -1.41 -21.15
CA PRO A 229 9.90 -0.18 -21.28
C PRO A 229 8.60 -0.27 -20.49
N HIS A 230 8.33 0.75 -19.68
CA HIS A 230 7.05 0.95 -19.02
C HIS A 230 6.75 2.45 -19.01
N PRO A 231 5.61 2.92 -19.56
CA PRO A 231 5.39 4.35 -19.72
C PRO A 231 5.29 5.05 -18.37
N ALA A 232 6.23 5.94 -18.08
CA ALA A 232 6.20 6.80 -16.91
C ALA A 232 5.22 7.96 -17.11
N HIS A 233 4.67 8.45 -16.01
CA HIS A 233 3.82 9.65 -16.02
C HIS A 233 4.71 10.91 -16.10
N ASP A 234 4.42 11.80 -17.02
CA ASP A 234 5.22 13.02 -17.28
C ASP A 234 5.38 13.93 -16.05
N TYR A 235 4.40 13.93 -15.18
CA TYR A 235 4.39 14.65 -13.91
C TYR A 235 5.54 14.22 -12.96
N GLY A 236 5.98 12.96 -13.00
CA GLY A 236 7.01 12.46 -12.07
C GLY A 236 8.36 13.16 -12.21
N ALA A 237 8.75 13.53 -13.43
CA ALA A 237 9.96 14.32 -13.65
C ALA A 237 9.86 15.71 -13.02
N SER A 238 8.68 16.35 -13.09
CA SER A 238 8.42 17.66 -12.46
C SER A 238 8.47 17.58 -10.92
N VAL A 239 7.96 16.49 -10.31
CA VAL A 239 8.08 16.25 -8.88
C VAL A 239 9.54 16.13 -8.46
N PHE A 240 10.35 15.35 -9.20
CA PHE A 240 11.78 15.22 -8.91
C PHE A 240 12.49 16.57 -8.97
N VAL A 241 12.25 17.37 -10.02
CA VAL A 241 12.85 18.70 -10.18
C VAL A 241 12.38 19.65 -9.07
N TYR A 242 11.11 19.58 -8.66
CA TYR A 242 10.56 20.38 -7.57
C TYR A 242 11.26 20.12 -6.23
N ALA A 243 11.52 18.87 -5.92
CA ALA A 243 12.26 18.50 -4.71
C ALA A 243 13.76 18.90 -4.76
N HIS A 244 14.32 19.18 -5.96
CA HIS A 244 15.74 19.44 -6.15
C HIS A 244 16.00 20.76 -6.89
N LEU A 245 15.17 21.79 -6.69
CA LEU A 245 15.17 23.05 -7.44
C LEU A 245 16.55 23.69 -7.63
N SER A 246 17.39 23.71 -6.60
CA SER A 246 18.73 24.33 -6.64
C SER A 246 19.69 23.67 -7.63
N GLN A 247 19.42 22.44 -8.07
CA GLN A 247 20.22 21.74 -9.07
C GLN A 247 19.77 22.08 -10.52
N PHE A 248 18.59 22.69 -10.65
CA PHE A 248 17.97 22.98 -11.95
C PHE A 248 17.84 24.46 -12.24
N PHE A 249 17.81 25.32 -11.22
CA PHE A 249 17.58 26.74 -11.37
C PHE A 249 18.66 27.58 -10.68
N PRO A 250 19.03 28.71 -11.26
CA PRO A 250 19.92 29.68 -10.62
C PRO A 250 19.34 30.21 -9.30
N ALA A 251 20.19 30.58 -8.35
CA ALA A 251 19.77 31.06 -7.04
C ALA A 251 18.77 32.25 -7.10
N GLY A 252 18.91 33.12 -8.10
CA GLY A 252 18.00 34.28 -8.28
C GLY A 252 16.61 33.91 -8.83
N ASP A 253 16.44 32.69 -9.36
CA ASP A 253 15.18 32.21 -9.96
C ASP A 253 14.46 31.19 -9.06
N LEU A 254 15.04 30.77 -7.92
CA LEU A 254 14.52 29.68 -7.10
C LEU A 254 13.10 29.92 -6.62
N ASP A 255 12.78 31.12 -6.11
CA ASP A 255 11.44 31.44 -5.59
C ASP A 255 10.39 31.37 -6.73
N ALA A 256 10.70 31.92 -7.88
CA ALA A 256 9.80 31.90 -9.03
C ALA A 256 9.67 30.49 -9.64
N ALA A 257 10.74 29.69 -9.64
CA ALA A 257 10.71 28.31 -10.07
C ALA A 257 9.91 27.43 -9.10
N HIS A 258 10.05 27.64 -7.80
CA HIS A 258 9.24 26.98 -6.77
C HIS A 258 7.75 27.30 -6.96
N GLU A 259 7.38 28.59 -7.07
CA GLU A 259 6.02 29.02 -7.30
C GLU A 259 5.42 28.37 -8.56
N ALA A 260 6.14 28.44 -9.70
CA ALA A 260 5.67 27.90 -10.96
C ALA A 260 5.46 26.37 -10.95
N LEU A 261 6.41 25.59 -10.38
CA LEU A 261 6.28 24.15 -10.29
C LEU A 261 5.23 23.73 -9.25
N ARG A 262 5.13 24.42 -8.12
CA ARG A 262 4.09 24.16 -7.13
C ARG A 262 2.72 24.34 -7.73
N ASP A 263 2.45 25.49 -8.38
CA ASP A 263 1.16 25.78 -8.98
C ASP A 263 0.81 24.78 -10.09
N TRP A 264 1.83 24.35 -10.86
CA TRP A 264 1.67 23.29 -11.85
C TRP A 264 1.29 21.93 -11.21
N LEU A 265 1.96 21.56 -10.10
CA LEU A 265 1.69 20.33 -9.35
C LEU A 265 0.33 20.38 -8.63
N TRP A 266 -0.17 21.57 -8.33
CA TRP A 266 -1.48 21.80 -7.74
C TRP A 266 -2.62 21.90 -8.79
N GLU A 267 -2.29 21.62 -10.06
CA GLU A 267 -3.23 21.70 -11.17
C GLU A 267 -3.77 23.11 -11.43
N GLU A 268 -2.95 24.13 -11.15
CA GLU A 268 -3.22 25.57 -11.38
C GLU A 268 -2.34 26.09 -12.53
N PRO A 269 -2.59 25.67 -13.81
CA PRO A 269 -1.66 25.92 -14.91
C PRO A 269 -1.60 27.39 -15.35
N ASP A 270 -2.58 28.19 -15.06
CA ASP A 270 -2.57 29.61 -15.40
C ASP A 270 -1.73 30.40 -14.42
N GLU A 271 -1.78 30.10 -13.13
CA GLU A 271 -0.90 30.62 -12.07
C GLU A 271 0.55 30.22 -12.32
N ALA A 272 0.81 28.96 -12.66
CA ALA A 272 2.12 28.46 -13.04
C ALA A 272 2.77 29.26 -14.18
N LYS A 273 1.99 29.62 -15.21
CA LYS A 273 2.48 30.47 -16.34
C LYS A 273 2.83 31.88 -15.87
N VAL A 274 2.03 32.48 -14.99
CA VAL A 274 2.31 33.82 -14.42
C VAL A 274 3.61 33.79 -13.60
N ALA A 275 3.81 32.76 -12.80
CA ALA A 275 5.04 32.60 -12.03
C ALA A 275 6.26 32.37 -12.98
N MET A 276 6.09 31.61 -14.05
CA MET A 276 7.15 31.37 -15.06
C MET A 276 7.62 32.65 -15.77
N GLU A 277 6.75 33.68 -15.91
CA GLU A 277 7.13 34.96 -16.51
C GLU A 277 8.21 35.72 -15.70
N LYS A 278 8.33 35.42 -14.40
CA LYS A 278 9.32 36.01 -13.50
C LYS A 278 10.72 35.44 -13.69
N LEU A 279 10.86 34.27 -14.35
CA LEU A 279 12.11 33.56 -14.54
C LEU A 279 13.02 34.24 -15.58
N GLY A 280 14.31 34.20 -15.35
CA GLY A 280 15.33 34.55 -16.33
C GLY A 280 15.33 33.57 -17.52
N PRO A 281 15.94 33.94 -18.69
CA PRO A 281 15.82 33.14 -19.91
C PRO A 281 16.25 31.67 -19.77
N PRO A 282 17.38 31.29 -19.16
CA PRO A 282 17.78 29.88 -19.03
C PRO A 282 16.84 29.08 -18.12
N ALA A 283 16.36 29.70 -17.03
CA ALA A 283 15.42 29.09 -16.10
C ALA A 283 14.05 28.90 -16.75
N ARG A 284 13.61 29.88 -17.55
CA ARG A 284 12.37 29.83 -18.30
C ARG A 284 12.36 28.69 -19.34
N GLU A 285 13.46 28.45 -20.04
CA GLU A 285 13.59 27.34 -21.00
C GLU A 285 13.45 25.99 -20.28
N THR A 286 14.11 25.82 -19.13
CA THR A 286 13.99 24.62 -18.30
C THR A 286 12.56 24.43 -17.81
N MET A 287 11.92 25.47 -17.32
CA MET A 287 10.54 25.43 -16.86
C MET A 287 9.58 25.09 -18.00
N ASP A 288 9.74 25.73 -19.15
CA ASP A 288 8.94 25.48 -20.34
C ASP A 288 9.06 24.03 -20.83
N ALA A 289 10.26 23.44 -20.76
CA ALA A 289 10.47 22.03 -21.06
C ALA A 289 9.69 21.11 -20.10
N LEU A 290 9.69 21.39 -18.81
CA LEU A 290 8.95 20.62 -17.79
C LEU A 290 7.43 20.73 -17.98
N LEU A 291 6.90 21.96 -18.05
CA LEU A 291 5.45 22.19 -18.16
C LEU A 291 4.86 21.69 -19.48
N ASN A 292 5.66 21.68 -20.55
CA ASN A 292 5.24 21.15 -21.87
C ASN A 292 5.68 19.70 -22.12
N ARG A 293 6.11 18.97 -21.06
CA ARG A 293 6.42 17.53 -21.08
C ARG A 293 7.57 17.16 -22.05
N ARG A 294 8.49 18.10 -22.33
CA ARG A 294 9.69 17.84 -23.13
C ARG A 294 10.81 17.30 -22.25
N ILE A 295 10.54 16.17 -21.58
CA ILE A 295 11.43 15.59 -20.56
C ILE A 295 12.80 15.22 -21.15
N ASP A 296 12.89 14.88 -22.42
CA ASP A 296 14.16 14.57 -23.10
C ASP A 296 15.19 15.72 -22.99
N GLU A 297 14.73 16.96 -22.92
CA GLU A 297 15.60 18.14 -22.82
C GLU A 297 16.22 18.29 -21.41
N VAL A 298 15.52 17.84 -20.38
CA VAL A 298 15.95 17.94 -18.97
C VAL A 298 16.49 16.62 -18.41
N ARG A 299 16.21 15.48 -19.07
CA ARG A 299 16.62 14.13 -18.64
C ARG A 299 18.09 14.01 -18.26
N PRO A 300 19.07 14.49 -19.05
CA PRO A 300 20.48 14.36 -18.67
C PRO A 300 20.80 15.01 -17.32
N ARG A 301 20.16 16.15 -17.02
CA ARG A 301 20.33 16.86 -15.74
C ARG A 301 19.64 16.10 -14.60
N ILE A 302 18.44 15.54 -14.83
CA ILE A 302 17.74 14.71 -13.85
C ILE A 302 18.61 13.48 -13.50
N LEU A 303 19.15 12.77 -14.48
CA LEU A 303 20.01 11.61 -14.23
C LEU A 303 21.28 11.97 -13.47
N SER A 304 21.87 13.13 -13.78
CA SER A 304 23.03 13.65 -13.04
C SER A 304 22.69 14.02 -11.59
N ALA A 305 21.51 14.60 -11.35
CA ALA A 305 21.02 14.94 -10.01
C ALA A 305 20.75 13.67 -9.19
N ILE A 306 20.09 12.66 -9.76
CA ILE A 306 19.88 11.35 -9.10
C ILE A 306 21.20 10.73 -8.66
N GLN A 307 22.23 10.79 -9.51
CA GLN A 307 23.55 10.27 -9.17
C GLN A 307 24.23 11.10 -8.05
N ALA A 308 24.06 12.40 -8.06
CA ALA A 308 24.62 13.28 -7.02
C ALA A 308 23.98 13.03 -5.65
N ASP A 309 22.68 12.75 -5.61
CA ASP A 309 21.88 12.58 -4.40
C ASP A 309 21.68 11.10 -4.01
N GLU A 310 22.44 10.17 -4.63
CA GLU A 310 22.28 8.72 -4.42
C GLU A 310 22.29 8.32 -2.95
N ALA A 311 23.16 8.92 -2.14
CA ALA A 311 23.24 8.62 -0.71
C ALA A 311 22.01 9.11 0.08
N GLU A 312 21.43 10.26 -0.29
CA GLU A 312 20.22 10.79 0.34
C GLU A 312 19.00 9.96 -0.05
N LEU A 313 18.87 9.60 -1.33
CA LEU A 313 17.81 8.74 -1.81
C LEU A 313 17.89 7.34 -1.20
N ALA A 314 19.07 6.77 -1.04
CA ALA A 314 19.28 5.49 -0.37
C ALA A 314 18.88 5.53 1.11
N ALA A 315 19.12 6.62 1.82
CA ALA A 315 18.80 6.78 3.24
C ALA A 315 17.30 6.74 3.56
N ILE A 316 16.45 6.97 2.56
CA ILE A 316 14.98 6.94 2.67
C ILE A 316 14.35 5.81 1.83
N SER A 317 15.17 4.90 1.31
CA SER A 317 14.76 3.75 0.52
C SER A 317 14.76 2.48 1.39
N PRO A 318 13.73 1.61 1.28
CA PRO A 318 13.75 0.28 1.88
C PRO A 318 14.94 -0.57 1.47
N HIS A 319 15.39 -0.44 0.21
CA HIS A 319 16.50 -1.20 -0.34
C HIS A 319 17.74 -1.17 0.58
N GLY A 320 18.23 -2.35 0.94
CA GLY A 320 19.38 -2.50 1.83
C GLY A 320 19.12 -2.28 3.34
N HIS A 321 17.87 -1.98 3.75
CA HIS A 321 17.52 -1.72 5.15
C HIS A 321 16.55 -2.73 5.77
N MET A 322 16.08 -3.74 5.02
CA MET A 322 14.96 -4.59 5.45
C MET A 322 15.34 -5.78 6.34
N ASP A 323 16.60 -6.08 6.57
CA ASP A 323 17.05 -7.24 7.38
C ASP A 323 16.45 -7.28 8.80
N GLY A 324 16.18 -6.10 9.37
CA GLY A 324 15.61 -5.93 10.71
C GLY A 324 14.08 -6.02 10.78
N LEU A 325 13.38 -6.06 9.64
CA LEU A 325 11.92 -6.04 9.61
C LEU A 325 11.32 -7.31 10.25
N ARG A 326 10.35 -7.13 11.13
CA ARG A 326 9.64 -8.23 11.85
C ARG A 326 8.12 -8.03 11.82
N VAL A 327 7.63 -7.12 11.00
CA VAL A 327 6.21 -6.81 10.85
C VAL A 327 5.70 -7.47 9.58
N PRO A 328 4.59 -8.22 9.61
CA PRO A 328 3.98 -8.83 8.42
C PRO A 328 3.62 -7.79 7.36
N VAL A 329 3.92 -8.08 6.09
CA VAL A 329 3.75 -7.15 4.96
C VAL A 329 2.81 -7.72 3.91
N TYR A 330 1.85 -6.93 3.48
CA TYR A 330 0.93 -7.16 2.37
C TYR A 330 1.25 -6.13 1.27
N ILE A 331 1.50 -6.58 0.06
CA ILE A 331 1.92 -5.72 -1.05
C ILE A 331 0.86 -5.77 -2.15
N LEU A 332 0.26 -4.61 -2.46
CA LEU A 332 -0.67 -4.41 -3.57
C LEU A 332 -0.08 -3.42 -4.57
N HIS A 333 -0.08 -3.77 -5.85
CA HIS A 333 0.38 -2.87 -6.90
C HIS A 333 -0.48 -2.95 -8.15
N GLY A 334 -0.74 -1.81 -8.76
CA GLY A 334 -1.37 -1.73 -10.08
C GLY A 334 -0.37 -2.11 -11.18
N SER A 335 -0.71 -3.07 -12.04
CA SER A 335 0.20 -3.49 -13.11
C SER A 335 0.46 -2.41 -14.17
N GLY A 336 -0.38 -1.38 -14.24
CA GLY A 336 -0.25 -0.23 -15.13
C GLY A 336 0.21 1.05 -14.42
N ASP A 337 0.76 0.95 -13.21
CA ASP A 337 1.20 2.13 -12.44
C ASP A 337 2.34 2.85 -13.18
N LYS A 338 2.12 4.14 -13.45
CA LYS A 338 3.03 5.02 -14.20
C LYS A 338 3.83 5.96 -13.30
N ILE A 339 3.59 5.93 -11.99
CA ILE A 339 4.26 6.77 -10.99
C ILE A 339 5.37 5.96 -10.30
N ILE A 340 5.00 4.83 -9.70
CA ILE A 340 5.93 3.86 -9.14
C ILE A 340 5.75 2.57 -9.95
N PRO A 341 6.79 2.10 -10.68
CA PRO A 341 6.61 0.96 -11.54
C PRO A 341 6.36 -0.32 -10.74
N PRO A 342 5.53 -1.27 -11.23
CA PRO A 342 5.21 -2.50 -10.51
C PRO A 342 6.44 -3.38 -10.21
N ALA A 343 7.54 -3.20 -10.92
CA ALA A 343 8.84 -3.83 -10.61
C ALA A 343 9.30 -3.54 -9.18
N GLU A 344 8.96 -2.37 -8.61
CA GLU A 344 9.31 -2.02 -7.22
C GLU A 344 8.71 -2.99 -6.21
N SER A 345 7.48 -3.48 -6.44
CA SER A 345 6.88 -4.50 -5.59
C SER A 345 7.58 -5.86 -5.69
N LEU A 346 8.19 -6.18 -6.82
CA LEU A 346 9.00 -7.39 -6.96
C LEU A 346 10.34 -7.24 -6.20
N TRP A 347 10.92 -6.04 -6.22
CA TRP A 347 12.10 -5.71 -5.42
C TRP A 347 11.81 -5.76 -3.93
N LEU A 348 10.70 -5.14 -3.47
CA LEU A 348 10.25 -5.24 -2.08
C LEU A 348 10.08 -6.70 -1.63
N ALA A 349 9.45 -7.55 -2.45
CA ALA A 349 9.26 -8.96 -2.12
C ALA A 349 10.57 -9.75 -2.06
N LYS A 350 11.62 -9.28 -2.74
CA LYS A 350 12.97 -9.86 -2.70
C LYS A 350 13.76 -9.38 -1.47
N ASP A 351 13.65 -8.10 -1.11
CA ASP A 351 14.47 -7.45 -0.10
C ASP A 351 13.87 -7.59 1.32
N ILE A 352 12.54 -7.68 1.44
CA ILE A 352 11.86 -7.98 2.70
C ILE A 352 12.13 -9.44 3.09
N PRO A 353 12.43 -9.74 4.39
CA PRO A 353 12.57 -11.14 4.84
C PRO A 353 11.36 -11.97 4.42
N HIS A 354 11.59 -13.07 3.72
CA HIS A 354 10.56 -13.86 3.05
C HIS A 354 9.44 -14.34 4.00
N VAL A 355 9.75 -14.52 5.27
CA VAL A 355 8.78 -14.92 6.31
C VAL A 355 7.79 -13.80 6.64
N GLU A 356 8.12 -12.54 6.32
CA GLU A 356 7.26 -11.38 6.60
C GLU A 356 6.36 -11.01 5.42
N VAL A 357 6.68 -11.38 4.18
CA VAL A 357 5.79 -11.17 3.02
C VAL A 357 4.63 -12.15 3.10
N ARG A 358 3.44 -11.66 3.41
CA ARG A 358 2.22 -12.46 3.57
C ARG A 358 1.42 -12.62 2.29
N ASP A 359 1.35 -11.58 1.49
CA ASP A 359 0.72 -11.62 0.16
C ASP A 359 1.35 -10.55 -0.74
N LEU A 360 1.46 -10.86 -2.02
CA LEU A 360 1.88 -9.95 -3.08
C LEU A 360 0.88 -10.05 -4.22
N LEU A 361 0.17 -8.97 -4.50
CA LEU A 361 -0.77 -8.88 -5.61
C LEU A 361 -0.41 -7.73 -6.55
N ILE A 362 0.05 -8.07 -7.75
CA ILE A 362 0.14 -7.14 -8.87
C ILE A 362 -1.05 -7.41 -9.79
N THR A 363 -1.91 -6.42 -10.03
CA THR A 363 -3.19 -6.63 -10.70
C THR A 363 -3.57 -5.49 -11.63
N LYS A 364 -4.36 -5.79 -12.67
CA LYS A 364 -5.02 -4.79 -13.51
C LYS A 364 -6.30 -4.22 -12.89
N ALA A 365 -6.81 -4.84 -11.82
CA ALA A 365 -8.01 -4.34 -11.12
C ALA A 365 -7.76 -3.04 -10.34
N PHE A 366 -6.51 -2.59 -10.30
CA PHE A 366 -6.07 -1.42 -9.57
C PHE A 366 -5.01 -0.69 -10.40
N SER A 367 -5.17 0.62 -10.62
CA SER A 367 -4.14 1.49 -11.16
C SER A 367 -3.27 2.04 -10.04
N HIS A 368 -2.67 3.22 -10.17
CA HIS A 368 -1.83 3.76 -9.09
C HIS A 368 -2.56 3.82 -7.74
N VAL A 369 -3.81 4.32 -7.72
CA VAL A 369 -4.66 4.39 -6.49
C VAL A 369 -6.15 4.21 -6.77
N ASP A 370 -6.56 3.86 -7.99
CA ASP A 370 -7.96 3.76 -8.39
C ASP A 370 -8.32 2.36 -8.91
N PRO A 371 -9.54 1.85 -8.61
CA PRO A 371 -10.06 0.64 -9.24
C PRO A 371 -10.21 0.82 -10.75
N GLU A 372 -9.71 -0.13 -11.52
CA GLU A 372 -9.83 -0.14 -12.99
C GLU A 372 -11.13 -0.82 -13.44
N LYS A 373 -11.81 -0.21 -14.42
CA LYS A 373 -13.11 -0.72 -14.91
C LYS A 373 -13.00 -1.93 -15.83
N ASP A 374 -11.81 -2.20 -16.39
CA ASP A 374 -11.58 -3.26 -17.37
C ASP A 374 -10.99 -4.54 -16.75
N ALA A 375 -11.05 -4.66 -15.43
CA ALA A 375 -10.57 -5.83 -14.72
C ALA A 375 -11.42 -7.07 -15.04
N THR A 376 -10.78 -8.23 -15.17
CA THR A 376 -11.48 -9.50 -15.26
C THR A 376 -12.06 -9.91 -13.90
N LEU A 377 -13.15 -10.68 -13.91
CA LEU A 377 -13.73 -11.23 -12.67
C LEU A 377 -12.69 -11.99 -11.82
N GLY A 378 -11.71 -12.62 -12.46
CA GLY A 378 -10.62 -13.32 -11.75
C GLY A 378 -9.68 -12.36 -11.01
N GLU A 379 -9.41 -11.20 -11.58
CA GLU A 379 -8.59 -10.15 -10.96
C GLU A 379 -9.35 -9.48 -9.81
N GLU A 380 -10.65 -9.20 -10.00
CA GLU A 380 -11.51 -8.67 -8.94
C GLU A 380 -11.58 -9.63 -7.74
N LEU A 381 -11.76 -10.94 -7.96
CA LEU A 381 -11.77 -11.94 -6.90
C LEU A 381 -10.43 -12.03 -6.15
N LYS A 382 -9.29 -11.89 -6.84
CA LYS A 382 -7.97 -11.81 -6.20
C LYS A 382 -7.85 -10.57 -5.33
N LEU A 383 -8.35 -9.42 -5.80
CA LEU A 383 -8.35 -8.18 -5.03
C LEU A 383 -9.25 -8.29 -3.78
N VAL A 384 -10.47 -8.85 -3.92
CA VAL A 384 -11.36 -9.12 -2.78
C VAL A 384 -10.69 -10.05 -1.77
N LYS A 385 -10.01 -11.13 -2.24
CA LYS A 385 -9.25 -12.02 -1.35
C LYS A 385 -8.15 -11.28 -0.62
N PHE A 386 -7.34 -10.49 -1.33
CA PHE A 386 -6.25 -9.72 -0.75
C PHE A 386 -6.76 -8.77 0.35
N VAL A 387 -7.78 -7.97 0.05
CA VAL A 387 -8.40 -7.06 1.05
C VAL A 387 -8.99 -7.85 2.22
N GLY A 388 -9.59 -9.02 1.97
CA GLY A 388 -10.10 -9.91 3.01
C GLY A 388 -8.99 -10.44 3.94
N ASP A 389 -7.83 -10.76 3.39
CA ASP A 389 -6.66 -11.19 4.15
C ASP A 389 -6.09 -10.05 5.01
N VAL A 390 -6.00 -8.84 4.44
CA VAL A 390 -5.63 -7.61 5.16
C VAL A 390 -6.59 -7.33 6.32
N LEU A 391 -7.90 -7.35 6.08
CA LEU A 391 -8.90 -7.09 7.12
C LEU A 391 -8.86 -8.14 8.24
N ARG A 392 -8.52 -9.40 7.94
CA ARG A 392 -8.30 -10.44 8.97
C ARG A 392 -7.04 -10.18 9.77
N ALA A 393 -5.97 -9.74 9.13
CA ALA A 393 -4.73 -9.41 9.81
C ALA A 393 -4.86 -8.16 10.70
N ALA A 394 -5.70 -7.20 10.31
CA ALA A 394 -5.97 -5.98 11.05
C ALA A 394 -6.85 -6.21 12.30
N ASN A 395 -7.67 -7.27 12.33
CA ASN A 395 -8.53 -7.63 13.44
C ASN A 395 -7.88 -8.66 14.36
#